data_2b5e167d6d9be11fe7380a0ed0198fe7
#
_entry.id   2b5e167d6d9be11fe7380a0ed0198fe7
#
_cell.length_a   1.000
_cell.length_b   1.000
_cell.length_c   1.000
_cell.angle_alpha   90.00
_cell.angle_beta   90.00
_cell.angle_gamma   90.00
#
_symmetry.space_group_name_H-M   'P 1'
#
loop_
_entity.id
_entity.type
_entity.pdbx_description
1 polymer ?
#
loop_
_entity_poly.entity_id
_entity_poly.type
_entity_poly.pdbx_seq_one_letter_code
_entity_poly.pdbx_strand_id
1 'polypeptide(L)'
;MKNIHFSCLAIVYAVVFFLVGLNPVYGLPVGGDSEVLVSGGASHSQGSDFGNFNADLSYGYYLSPGWQIGFRQALDYNFIDDAPDAWQATTTPFLHYNFRITNVLVPYLGIHAGIVWNDRDITGTMGPSAGLKLFVADQTFVNIGYRYSWFFHSFEAARDNRTHGNHVVNIGLGYVWGGSGDRGIK
;
A
#
# COMPACT_ATOMS: atom_id res chain seq x y z
N MET A 1 10.79 -9.06 -30.67
CA MET A 1 9.95 -8.89 -29.47
C MET A 1 9.77 -10.19 -28.64
N LYS A 2 10.74 -11.12 -28.60
CA LYS A 2 10.58 -12.43 -27.91
C LYS A 2 11.30 -12.56 -26.55
N ASN A 3 12.10 -11.56 -26.15
CA ASN A 3 13.00 -11.73 -24.96
C ASN A 3 12.50 -11.07 -23.65
N ILE A 4 11.42 -10.29 -23.69
CA ILE A 4 10.94 -9.56 -22.50
C ILE A 4 10.19 -10.51 -21.52
N HIS A 5 9.45 -11.49 -22.05
CA HIS A 5 8.74 -12.46 -21.21
C HIS A 5 9.64 -13.39 -20.40
N PHE A 6 10.82 -13.72 -20.92
CA PHE A 6 11.77 -14.58 -20.22
C PHE A 6 12.43 -13.87 -19.02
N SER A 7 12.68 -12.56 -19.15
CA SER A 7 13.29 -11.77 -18.08
C SER A 7 12.36 -11.56 -16.88
N CYS A 8 11.07 -11.29 -17.12
CA CYS A 8 10.08 -11.15 -16.05
C CYS A 8 9.86 -12.47 -15.29
N LEU A 9 9.80 -13.59 -16.01
CA LEU A 9 9.62 -14.91 -15.39
C LEU A 9 10.83 -15.29 -14.53
N ALA A 10 12.04 -15.01 -14.99
CA ALA A 10 13.29 -15.26 -14.26
C ALA A 10 13.38 -14.42 -12.97
N ILE A 11 12.93 -13.17 -13.00
CA ILE A 11 12.89 -12.29 -11.82
C ILE A 11 11.88 -12.82 -10.79
N VAL A 12 10.69 -13.25 -11.24
CA VAL A 12 9.67 -13.83 -10.35
C VAL A 12 10.19 -15.13 -9.71
N TYR A 13 10.84 -16.02 -10.48
CA TYR A 13 11.45 -17.24 -9.94
C TYR A 13 12.60 -16.95 -8.97
N ALA A 14 13.45 -15.95 -9.25
CA ALA A 14 14.54 -15.55 -8.37
C ALA A 14 14.02 -14.99 -7.04
N VAL A 15 12.97 -14.18 -7.08
CA VAL A 15 12.32 -13.65 -5.87
C VAL A 15 11.66 -14.76 -5.06
N VAL A 16 10.94 -15.68 -5.71
CA VAL A 16 10.32 -16.84 -5.03
C VAL A 16 11.38 -17.76 -4.45
N PHE A 17 12.48 -18.04 -5.16
CA PHE A 17 13.57 -18.88 -4.68
C PHE A 17 14.33 -18.26 -3.52
N PHE A 18 14.52 -16.93 -3.53
CA PHE A 18 15.12 -16.19 -2.43
C PHE A 18 14.22 -16.21 -1.19
N LEU A 19 12.91 -16.14 -1.36
CA LEU A 19 11.92 -16.19 -0.27
C LEU A 19 11.80 -17.59 0.35
N VAL A 20 12.00 -18.66 -0.43
CA VAL A 20 11.90 -20.06 0.05
C VAL A 20 13.18 -20.53 0.76
N GLY A 21 14.34 -19.92 0.43
CA GLY A 21 15.65 -20.28 1.03
C GLY A 21 15.91 -19.69 2.41
N LEU A 22 15.09 -18.76 2.85
CA LEU A 22 15.18 -18.20 4.19
C LEU A 22 14.36 -19.10 5.14
N ASN A 23 14.99 -19.67 6.16
CA ASN A 23 14.31 -20.25 7.33
C ASN A 23 14.16 -19.16 8.40
N PRO A 24 13.20 -18.29 8.31
CA PRO A 24 13.11 -17.17 9.21
C PRO A 24 12.16 -17.50 10.36
N VAL A 25 12.66 -17.34 11.55
CA VAL A 25 11.81 -17.20 12.74
C VAL A 25 11.39 -15.74 12.78
N TYR A 26 10.31 -15.39 12.09
CA TYR A 26 9.80 -14.03 12.10
C TYR A 26 8.81 -13.83 13.25
N GLY A 27 9.04 -12.79 14.02
CA GLY A 27 8.08 -12.33 15.01
C GLY A 27 6.90 -11.63 14.34
N LEU A 28 5.75 -12.34 14.22
CA LEU A 28 4.52 -11.72 13.75
C LEU A 28 4.08 -10.57 14.68
N PRO A 29 3.40 -9.55 14.16
CA PRO A 29 2.87 -8.46 14.98
C PRO A 29 1.98 -8.98 16.11
N VAL A 30 2.12 -8.38 17.28
CA VAL A 30 1.29 -8.64 18.47
C VAL A 30 0.57 -7.37 18.90
N GLY A 31 -0.39 -7.50 19.81
CA GLY A 31 -1.05 -6.33 20.38
C GLY A 31 -0.04 -5.39 21.05
N GLY A 32 -0.14 -4.10 20.79
CA GLY A 32 0.80 -3.08 21.26
C GLY A 32 1.96 -2.77 20.28
N ASP A 33 2.10 -3.52 19.19
CA ASP A 33 3.07 -3.18 18.14
C ASP A 33 2.63 -1.96 17.33
N SER A 34 3.61 -1.21 16.88
CA SER A 34 3.49 -0.13 15.91
C SER A 34 4.07 -0.56 14.57
N GLU A 35 3.56 -0.01 13.49
CA GLU A 35 3.98 -0.29 12.12
C GLU A 35 4.14 1.01 11.35
N VAL A 36 5.22 1.14 10.59
CA VAL A 36 5.34 2.13 9.53
C VAL A 36 5.44 1.42 8.19
N LEU A 37 4.76 1.94 7.18
CA LEU A 37 4.82 1.44 5.82
C LEU A 37 5.02 2.60 4.87
N VAL A 38 6.06 2.53 4.05
CA VAL A 38 6.31 3.42 2.92
C VAL A 38 6.04 2.63 1.65
N SER A 39 5.16 3.14 0.82
CA SER A 39 4.81 2.49 -0.44
C SER A 39 4.65 3.51 -1.56
N GLY A 40 4.63 3.05 -2.78
CA GLY A 40 4.45 3.92 -3.92
C GLY A 40 4.48 3.17 -5.23
N GLY A 41 4.38 3.94 -6.30
CA GLY A 41 4.45 3.46 -7.65
C GLY A 41 4.66 4.61 -8.62
N ALA A 42 5.06 4.27 -9.83
CA ALA A 42 5.17 5.21 -10.93
C ALA A 42 4.67 4.55 -12.21
N SER A 43 4.05 5.32 -13.07
CA SER A 43 3.67 4.88 -14.40
C SER A 43 4.04 5.94 -15.43
N HIS A 44 4.45 5.49 -16.62
CA HIS A 44 4.70 6.34 -17.77
C HIS A 44 4.20 5.63 -19.01
N SER A 45 3.43 6.33 -19.83
CA SER A 45 2.90 5.78 -21.07
C SER A 45 3.87 6.05 -22.21
N GLN A 46 4.39 4.99 -22.83
CA GLN A 46 5.30 5.12 -23.97
C GLN A 46 4.60 5.81 -25.14
N GLY A 47 5.18 6.91 -25.63
CA GLY A 47 4.63 7.71 -26.73
C GLY A 47 3.58 8.73 -26.31
N SER A 48 3.38 8.95 -25.03
CA SER A 48 2.65 10.09 -24.47
C SER A 48 3.52 10.79 -23.43
N ASP A 49 3.37 12.07 -23.33
CA ASP A 49 4.09 12.92 -22.35
C ASP A 49 3.35 12.95 -20.99
N PHE A 50 2.67 11.83 -20.67
CA PHE A 50 1.92 11.64 -19.43
C PHE A 50 2.64 10.65 -18.51
N GLY A 51 2.94 11.07 -17.30
CA GLY A 51 3.48 10.24 -16.22
C GLY A 51 2.74 10.47 -14.90
N ASN A 52 2.66 9.43 -14.08
CA ASN A 52 2.11 9.48 -12.74
C ASN A 52 3.12 8.93 -11.73
N PHE A 53 3.25 9.61 -10.62
CA PHE A 53 3.98 9.16 -9.45
C PHE A 53 3.05 9.18 -8.23
N ASN A 54 3.05 8.10 -7.45
CA ASN A 54 2.37 8.07 -6.17
C ASN A 54 3.32 7.65 -5.05
N ALA A 55 3.13 8.23 -3.87
CA ALA A 55 3.84 7.88 -2.65
C ALA A 55 2.85 7.83 -1.48
N ASP A 56 2.92 6.77 -0.70
CA ASP A 56 2.12 6.56 0.50
C ASP A 56 3.04 6.40 1.71
N LEU A 57 2.72 7.09 2.80
CA LEU A 57 3.27 6.86 4.13
C LEU A 57 2.13 6.49 5.06
N SER A 58 2.22 5.36 5.76
CA SER A 58 1.23 4.98 6.76
C SER A 58 1.88 4.60 8.09
N TYR A 59 1.13 4.90 9.16
CA TYR A 59 1.39 4.47 10.51
C TYR A 59 0.24 3.63 11.01
N GLY A 60 0.52 2.46 11.55
CA GLY A 60 -0.45 1.53 12.12
C GLY A 60 -0.11 1.15 13.55
N TYR A 61 -1.14 0.86 14.33
CA TYR A 61 -1.03 0.34 15.68
C TYR A 61 -1.89 -0.91 15.83
N TYR A 62 -1.30 -2.00 16.35
CA TYR A 62 -1.97 -3.27 16.55
C TYR A 62 -2.71 -3.29 17.89
N LEU A 63 -4.04 -3.23 17.84
CA LEU A 63 -4.90 -3.41 19.02
C LEU A 63 -4.87 -4.86 19.53
N SER A 64 -4.67 -5.79 18.63
CA SER A 64 -4.50 -7.21 18.87
C SER A 64 -3.69 -7.82 17.71
N PRO A 65 -3.28 -9.09 17.76
CA PRO A 65 -2.55 -9.71 16.64
C PRO A 65 -3.26 -9.65 15.28
N GLY A 66 -4.59 -9.55 15.27
CA GLY A 66 -5.39 -9.44 14.04
C GLY A 66 -5.83 -8.01 13.72
N TRP A 67 -6.19 -7.21 14.71
CA TRP A 67 -6.74 -5.89 14.49
C TRP A 67 -5.68 -4.79 14.52
N GLN A 68 -5.66 -3.99 13.47
CA GLN A 68 -4.77 -2.84 13.29
C GLN A 68 -5.60 -1.61 12.94
N ILE A 69 -5.39 -0.52 13.66
CA ILE A 69 -5.86 0.82 13.27
C ILE A 69 -4.67 1.65 12.81
N GLY A 70 -4.91 2.62 12.00
CA GLY A 70 -3.82 3.48 11.56
C GLY A 70 -4.27 4.67 10.75
N PHE A 71 -3.29 5.37 10.26
CA PHE A 71 -3.42 6.58 9.48
C PHE A 71 -2.49 6.52 8.27
N ARG A 72 -2.97 6.98 7.11
CA ARG A 72 -2.23 7.02 5.86
C ARG A 72 -2.28 8.41 5.27
N GLN A 73 -1.12 8.87 4.81
CA GLN A 73 -0.96 10.04 3.98
C GLN A 73 -0.44 9.58 2.61
N ALA A 74 -1.18 9.87 1.56
CA ALA A 74 -0.79 9.59 0.18
C ALA A 74 -0.61 10.90 -0.59
N LEU A 75 0.27 10.88 -1.56
CA LEU A 75 0.50 11.93 -2.53
C LEU A 75 0.48 11.31 -3.93
N ASP A 76 -0.39 11.82 -4.80
CA ASP A 76 -0.43 11.51 -6.23
C ASP A 76 -0.01 12.73 -7.02
N TYR A 77 0.93 12.58 -7.93
CA TYR A 77 1.42 13.64 -8.79
C TYR A 77 1.39 13.20 -10.26
N ASN A 78 0.72 13.99 -11.09
CA ASN A 78 0.57 13.73 -12.51
C ASN A 78 1.38 14.76 -13.29
N PHE A 79 2.35 14.30 -14.07
CA PHE A 79 3.08 15.10 -15.05
C PHE A 79 2.27 15.12 -16.34
N ILE A 80 1.93 16.30 -16.84
CA ILE A 80 1.17 16.48 -18.07
C ILE A 80 1.94 17.48 -18.93
N ASP A 81 2.45 17.04 -20.08
CA ASP A 81 3.10 17.95 -21.02
C ASP A 81 2.07 18.91 -21.61
N ASP A 82 2.46 20.17 -21.81
CA ASP A 82 1.61 21.26 -22.31
C ASP A 82 0.41 21.63 -21.42
N ALA A 83 0.32 21.09 -20.17
CA ALA A 83 -0.70 21.47 -19.19
C ALA A 83 -0.08 21.64 -17.80
N PRO A 84 -0.71 22.39 -16.87
CA PRO A 84 -0.23 22.45 -15.49
C PRO A 84 -0.25 21.07 -14.84
N ASP A 85 0.85 20.73 -14.16
CA ASP A 85 0.93 19.52 -13.35
C ASP A 85 -0.21 19.48 -12.34
N ALA A 86 -0.78 18.29 -12.14
CA ALA A 86 -1.87 18.08 -11.19
C ALA A 86 -1.40 17.20 -10.03
N TRP A 87 -1.61 17.66 -8.81
CA TRP A 87 -1.33 16.89 -7.62
C TRP A 87 -2.56 16.78 -6.73
N GLN A 88 -2.64 15.70 -5.97
CA GLN A 88 -3.62 15.53 -4.91
C GLN A 88 -3.00 14.78 -3.74
N ALA A 89 -3.44 15.13 -2.54
CA ALA A 89 -3.08 14.42 -1.33
C ALA A 89 -4.31 13.71 -0.73
N THR A 90 -4.10 12.55 -0.15
CA THR A 90 -5.16 11.76 0.47
C THR A 90 -4.76 11.45 1.91
N THR A 91 -5.64 11.81 2.83
CA THR A 91 -5.44 11.64 4.27
C THR A 91 -6.53 10.72 4.80
N THR A 92 -6.17 9.49 5.18
CA THR A 92 -7.14 8.45 5.54
C THR A 92 -6.75 7.67 6.79
N PRO A 93 -7.53 7.71 7.87
CA PRO A 93 -7.57 6.64 8.85
C PRO A 93 -8.02 5.33 8.21
N PHE A 94 -7.52 4.21 8.74
CA PHE A 94 -7.88 2.88 8.29
C PHE A 94 -8.05 1.91 9.46
N LEU A 95 -8.81 0.86 9.21
CA LEU A 95 -8.97 -0.31 10.08
C LEU A 95 -8.70 -1.55 9.24
N HIS A 96 -7.71 -2.37 9.63
CA HIS A 96 -7.36 -3.62 8.97
C HIS A 96 -7.54 -4.81 9.90
N TYR A 97 -7.92 -5.93 9.33
CA TYR A 97 -7.83 -7.24 9.97
C TYR A 97 -6.77 -8.08 9.25
N ASN A 98 -5.74 -8.49 9.99
CA ASN A 98 -4.59 -9.24 9.51
C ASN A 98 -4.81 -10.73 9.80
N PHE A 99 -4.76 -11.56 8.75
CA PHE A 99 -4.92 -13.01 8.85
C PHE A 99 -3.54 -13.66 8.99
N ARG A 100 -3.27 -14.27 10.13
CA ARG A 100 -1.99 -14.93 10.40
C ARG A 100 -1.99 -16.34 9.80
N ILE A 101 -1.71 -16.46 8.49
CA ILE A 101 -1.70 -17.76 7.80
C ILE A 101 -0.41 -18.51 8.08
N THR A 102 0.74 -17.82 7.97
CA THR A 102 2.07 -18.36 8.29
C THR A 102 2.90 -17.30 9.00
N ASN A 103 4.09 -17.66 9.48
CA ASN A 103 5.02 -16.70 10.07
C ASN A 103 5.62 -15.69 9.07
N VAL A 104 5.43 -15.93 7.77
CA VAL A 104 5.97 -15.09 6.68
C VAL A 104 4.86 -14.32 5.98
N LEU A 105 3.67 -14.93 5.87
CA LEU A 105 2.60 -14.46 5.01
C LEU A 105 1.41 -13.98 5.84
N VAL A 106 1.11 -12.69 5.78
CA VAL A 106 0.02 -12.06 6.51
C VAL A 106 -0.87 -11.27 5.54
N PRO A 107 -1.89 -11.92 4.94
CA PRO A 107 -2.93 -11.19 4.22
C PRO A 107 -3.71 -10.28 5.15
N TYR A 108 -4.26 -9.19 4.61
CA TYR A 108 -5.17 -8.33 5.35
C TYR A 108 -6.34 -7.87 4.49
N LEU A 109 -7.45 -7.61 5.16
CA LEU A 109 -8.61 -6.91 4.63
C LEU A 109 -8.94 -5.73 5.54
N GLY A 110 -9.52 -4.69 4.99
CA GLY A 110 -9.89 -3.55 5.78
C GLY A 110 -10.70 -2.51 5.05
N ILE A 111 -10.94 -1.43 5.74
CA ILE A 111 -11.64 -0.25 5.24
C ILE A 111 -10.82 0.99 5.57
N HIS A 112 -11.02 2.02 4.76
CA HIS A 112 -10.50 3.35 5.02
C HIS A 112 -11.58 4.40 4.74
N ALA A 113 -11.47 5.55 5.39
CA ALA A 113 -12.30 6.71 5.12
C ALA A 113 -11.47 7.97 5.43
N GLY A 114 -11.74 9.08 4.75
CA GLY A 114 -11.00 10.31 4.99
C GLY A 114 -11.27 11.36 3.93
N ILE A 115 -10.24 12.14 3.62
CA ILE A 115 -10.32 13.27 2.70
C ILE A 115 -9.27 13.17 1.59
N VAL A 116 -9.64 13.63 0.42
CA VAL A 116 -8.75 13.93 -0.71
C VAL A 116 -8.76 15.43 -0.90
N TRP A 117 -7.60 16.02 -1.05
CA TRP A 117 -7.46 17.47 -1.12
C TRP A 117 -6.29 17.89 -2.02
N ASN A 118 -6.40 19.07 -2.58
CA ASN A 118 -5.35 19.78 -3.32
C ASN A 118 -5.43 21.28 -3.00
N ASP A 119 -4.76 22.11 -3.80
CA ASP A 119 -4.77 23.57 -3.66
C ASP A 119 -6.10 24.26 -3.96
N ARG A 120 -7.07 23.55 -4.56
CA ARG A 120 -8.34 24.13 -5.04
C ARG A 120 -9.56 23.57 -4.36
N ASP A 121 -9.50 22.27 -3.93
CA ASP A 121 -10.70 21.55 -3.54
C ASP A 121 -10.42 20.47 -2.50
N ILE A 122 -11.47 20.07 -1.78
CA ILE A 122 -11.44 18.99 -0.79
C ILE A 122 -12.70 18.14 -0.91
N THR A 123 -12.56 16.82 -0.92
CA THR A 123 -13.68 15.88 -0.94
C THR A 123 -13.49 14.73 0.01
N GLY A 124 -14.59 14.13 0.44
CA GLY A 124 -14.57 12.91 1.24
C GLY A 124 -14.28 11.68 0.39
N THR A 125 -13.61 10.70 0.96
CA THR A 125 -13.35 9.39 0.34
C THR A 125 -13.53 8.26 1.34
N MET A 126 -13.96 7.09 0.87
CA MET A 126 -13.99 5.85 1.66
C MET A 126 -13.90 4.64 0.74
N GLY A 127 -13.55 3.49 1.30
CA GLY A 127 -13.58 2.25 0.53
C GLY A 127 -12.88 1.07 1.22
N PRO A 128 -12.93 -0.11 0.57
CA PRO A 128 -12.21 -1.29 1.02
C PRO A 128 -10.73 -1.22 0.68
N SER A 129 -9.94 -1.93 1.47
CA SER A 129 -8.53 -2.22 1.22
C SER A 129 -8.25 -3.70 1.46
N ALA A 130 -7.32 -4.23 0.69
CA ALA A 130 -6.82 -5.59 0.84
C ALA A 130 -5.33 -5.61 0.53
N GLY A 131 -4.61 -6.59 1.05
CA GLY A 131 -3.20 -6.75 0.69
C GLY A 131 -2.56 -7.93 1.37
N LEU A 132 -1.24 -7.98 1.16
CA LEU A 132 -0.40 -9.07 1.60
C LEU A 132 0.90 -8.50 2.15
N LYS A 133 1.22 -8.82 3.40
CA LYS A 133 2.51 -8.54 4.03
C LYS A 133 3.35 -9.80 3.98
N LEU A 134 4.53 -9.69 3.35
CA LEU A 134 5.55 -10.73 3.27
C LEU A 134 6.71 -10.34 4.18
N PHE A 135 6.83 -10.98 5.32
CA PHE A 135 7.93 -10.73 6.25
C PHE A 135 9.22 -11.31 5.68
N VAL A 136 10.20 -10.44 5.46
CA VAL A 136 11.53 -10.78 4.91
C VAL A 136 12.63 -10.74 5.98
N ALA A 137 12.34 -10.15 7.14
CA ALA A 137 13.15 -10.17 8.36
C ALA A 137 12.23 -10.02 9.58
N ASP A 138 12.75 -10.17 10.80
CA ASP A 138 11.97 -10.23 12.05
C ASP A 138 10.93 -9.12 12.24
N GLN A 139 11.19 -7.95 11.71
CA GLN A 139 10.35 -6.76 11.86
C GLN A 139 10.07 -6.07 10.52
N THR A 140 10.64 -6.59 9.43
CA THR A 140 10.58 -5.96 8.12
C THR A 140 9.77 -6.81 7.15
N PHE A 141 8.87 -6.18 6.41
CA PHE A 141 8.04 -6.85 5.43
C PHE A 141 7.93 -6.06 4.13
N VAL A 142 7.73 -6.78 3.03
CA VAL A 142 7.26 -6.23 1.76
C VAL A 142 5.74 -6.27 1.77
N ASN A 143 5.11 -5.17 1.41
CA ASN A 143 3.66 -5.07 1.27
C ASN A 143 3.27 -4.99 -0.20
N ILE A 144 2.26 -5.75 -0.59
CA ILE A 144 1.53 -5.58 -1.85
C ILE A 144 0.10 -5.22 -1.45
N GLY A 145 -0.31 -4.01 -1.74
CA GLY A 145 -1.61 -3.47 -1.32
C GLY A 145 -2.50 -3.12 -2.49
N TYR A 146 -3.78 -3.27 -2.28
CA TYR A 146 -4.85 -2.81 -3.16
C TYR A 146 -5.84 -1.97 -2.35
N ARG A 147 -6.29 -0.88 -2.93
CA ARG A 147 -7.27 0.03 -2.35
C ARG A 147 -8.25 0.48 -3.43
N TYR A 148 -9.55 0.42 -3.12
CA TYR A 148 -10.59 1.07 -3.90
C TYR A 148 -11.17 2.22 -3.09
N SER A 149 -11.26 3.42 -3.68
CA SER A 149 -11.74 4.64 -3.03
C SER A 149 -12.92 5.22 -3.79
N TRP A 150 -14.09 5.32 -3.14
CA TRP A 150 -15.21 6.13 -3.63
C TRP A 150 -14.99 7.58 -3.22
N PHE A 151 -15.44 8.52 -4.06
CA PHE A 151 -15.47 9.95 -3.77
C PHE A 151 -16.90 10.40 -3.56
N PHE A 152 -17.15 11.24 -2.53
CA PHE A 152 -18.50 11.67 -2.17
C PHE A 152 -19.01 12.86 -2.97
N HIS A 153 -18.12 13.70 -3.50
CA HIS A 153 -18.45 14.81 -4.40
C HIS A 153 -17.53 14.77 -5.62
N SER A 154 -18.02 15.31 -6.73
CA SER A 154 -17.22 15.38 -7.95
C SER A 154 -16.04 16.33 -7.73
N PHE A 155 -14.89 15.75 -7.51
CA PHE A 155 -13.61 16.42 -7.61
C PHE A 155 -13.35 16.71 -9.09
N GLU A 156 -13.15 17.97 -9.52
CA GLU A 156 -13.05 18.29 -10.95
C GLU A 156 -11.90 17.54 -11.64
N ALA A 157 -10.77 17.37 -10.99
CA ALA A 157 -9.64 16.56 -11.48
C ALA A 157 -9.94 15.04 -11.55
N ALA A 158 -10.91 14.54 -10.76
CA ALA A 158 -11.39 13.15 -10.81
C ALA A 158 -12.54 13.00 -11.81
N ARG A 159 -13.21 14.08 -12.21
CA ARG A 159 -14.40 14.10 -13.03
C ARG A 159 -14.11 13.76 -14.49
N ASP A 160 -12.96 14.16 -15.04
CA ASP A 160 -12.67 13.99 -16.46
C ASP A 160 -12.25 12.54 -16.83
N ASN A 161 -11.89 11.69 -15.84
CA ASN A 161 -11.47 10.32 -16.10
C ASN A 161 -12.00 9.22 -15.14
N ARG A 162 -12.80 9.56 -14.09
CA ARG A 162 -13.17 8.60 -13.03
C ARG A 162 -14.58 8.83 -12.55
N THR A 163 -15.50 8.10 -13.10
CA THR A 163 -16.94 8.34 -12.85
C THR A 163 -17.38 8.09 -11.41
N HIS A 164 -16.70 7.26 -10.58
CA HIS A 164 -17.18 7.00 -9.19
C HIS A 164 -16.12 6.46 -8.21
N GLY A 165 -14.89 6.21 -8.62
CA GLY A 165 -13.87 5.71 -7.70
C GLY A 165 -12.51 5.43 -8.35
N ASN A 166 -11.50 5.20 -7.50
CA ASN A 166 -10.12 4.95 -7.92
C ASN A 166 -9.62 3.61 -7.40
N HIS A 167 -8.96 2.85 -8.28
CA HIS A 167 -8.25 1.62 -7.96
C HIS A 167 -6.76 1.93 -7.83
N VAL A 168 -6.17 1.66 -6.67
CA VAL A 168 -4.74 1.85 -6.41
C VAL A 168 -4.12 0.52 -6.05
N VAL A 169 -3.07 0.14 -6.75
CA VAL A 169 -2.18 -0.96 -6.38
C VAL A 169 -0.84 -0.35 -6.00
N ASN A 170 -0.31 -0.71 -4.85
CA ASN A 170 0.96 -0.21 -4.37
C ASN A 170 1.86 -1.34 -3.87
N ILE A 171 3.17 -1.11 -3.93
CA ILE A 171 4.19 -1.96 -3.34
C ILE A 171 4.99 -1.10 -2.37
N GLY A 172 5.34 -1.66 -1.22
CA GLY A 172 6.05 -0.91 -0.19
C GLY A 172 6.89 -1.78 0.73
N LEU A 173 7.66 -1.10 1.56
CA LEU A 173 8.44 -1.68 2.65
C LEU A 173 7.87 -1.19 3.98
N GLY A 174 7.65 -2.11 4.89
CA GLY A 174 7.16 -1.83 6.23
C GLY A 174 8.08 -2.36 7.31
N TYR A 175 7.99 -1.72 8.47
CA TYR A 175 8.71 -2.08 9.67
C TYR A 175 7.76 -2.07 10.87
N VAL A 176 7.86 -3.12 11.71
CA VAL A 176 7.04 -3.30 12.92
C VAL A 176 7.94 -3.24 14.15
N TRP A 177 7.51 -2.53 15.19
CA TRP A 177 8.25 -2.44 16.46
C TRP A 177 7.31 -2.27 17.65
N GLY A 178 7.83 -2.42 18.84
CA GLY A 178 7.07 -2.28 20.09
C GLY A 178 6.62 -3.62 20.63
N GLY A 179 5.47 -3.67 21.23
CA GLY A 179 4.83 -4.84 21.81
C GLY A 179 5.70 -5.61 22.83
N SER A 180 5.24 -5.73 24.04
CA SER A 180 5.89 -6.57 25.08
C SER A 180 5.40 -8.02 25.05
N GLY A 181 4.62 -8.40 24.04
CA GLY A 181 4.05 -9.73 23.90
C GLY A 181 5.10 -10.76 23.45
N ASP A 182 4.94 -12.01 23.88
CA ASP A 182 5.72 -13.16 23.40
C ASP A 182 5.52 -13.29 21.88
N ARG A 183 6.52 -12.91 21.09
CA ARG A 183 6.49 -12.98 19.62
C ARG A 183 6.57 -14.41 19.09
N GLY A 184 6.42 -15.42 19.98
CA GLY A 184 6.32 -16.81 19.58
C GLY A 184 7.61 -17.38 18.98
N ILE A 185 8.77 -16.86 19.40
CA ILE A 185 10.06 -17.47 19.10
C ILE A 185 10.13 -18.77 19.92
N LYS A 186 9.76 -19.86 19.30
CA LYS A 186 10.03 -21.24 19.77
C LYS A 186 10.85 -21.96 18.73
#